data_6661d0355dc87fa9e175a8919010d24f
#
_entry.id   6661d0355dc87fa9e175a8919010d24f
#
_cell.length_a   1.000
_cell.length_b   1.000
_cell.length_c   1.000
_cell.angle_alpha   90.00
_cell.angle_beta   90.00
_cell.angle_gamma   90.00
#
_symmetry.space_group_name_H-M   'P 1'
#
loop_
_entity.id
_entity.type
_entity.pdbx_description
1 polymer ?
#
loop_
_entity_poly.entity_id
_entity_poly.type
_entity_poly.pdbx_seq_one_letter_code
_entity_poly.pdbx_strand_id
1 'polypeptide(L)'
;MGTKPTTSKSKGKEVKTQKETCGWYIHASRSNPESDWFIRTLNQTHTCLQTRKLRACTASLICKKIIDQVEADPKIPLRAIQDHFQKTYQVGISMDKVFRAKDMERKHVTGDYTKQFELLRDYALELQATNPDTTVKIDVCPNGNPASPTRQFRRIYVCLGPLKKGFKACLRDLVGLDGAFMKGPFPGQVLTAVGLDSNNGIYPLAYAIVESENTASWKWFLENLGDDLELGSNSNYTFISDRQKVN
;
A
#
# COMPACT_ATOMS: atom_id res chain seq x y z
N MET A 1 33.72 -20.85 54.83
CA MET A 1 34.72 -21.34 53.84
C MET A 1 33.99 -22.23 52.86
N GLY A 2 33.66 -21.73 51.69
CA GLY A 2 32.98 -22.47 50.61
C GLY A 2 33.62 -22.09 49.31
N THR A 3 34.36 -23.02 48.76
CA THR A 3 35.12 -22.91 47.52
C THR A 3 34.17 -23.00 46.30
N LYS A 4 34.27 -22.03 45.40
CA LYS A 4 33.59 -22.03 44.08
C LYS A 4 34.35 -22.91 43.10
N PRO A 5 33.67 -23.71 42.24
CA PRO A 5 34.35 -24.41 41.18
C PRO A 5 34.56 -23.50 39.95
N THR A 6 35.80 -23.49 39.48
CA THR A 6 36.26 -22.85 38.25
C THR A 6 35.86 -23.70 37.05
N THR A 7 35.02 -23.19 36.17
CA THR A 7 34.75 -23.82 34.87
C THR A 7 35.72 -23.32 33.80
N SER A 8 36.57 -24.20 33.33
CA SER A 8 37.49 -23.98 32.22
C SER A 8 36.70 -23.99 30.89
N LYS A 9 36.70 -22.84 30.19
CA LYS A 9 36.20 -22.77 28.79
C LYS A 9 37.23 -23.35 27.84
N SER A 10 36.93 -24.51 27.26
CA SER A 10 37.67 -25.05 26.13
C SER A 10 37.36 -24.20 24.88
N LYS A 11 38.41 -23.58 24.33
CA LYS A 11 38.35 -22.92 23.02
C LYS A 11 38.28 -24.00 21.94
N GLY A 12 37.09 -24.19 21.32
CA GLY A 12 36.94 -24.97 20.11
C GLY A 12 37.73 -24.33 18.96
N LYS A 13 38.68 -25.08 18.40
CA LYS A 13 39.35 -24.70 17.15
C LYS A 13 38.35 -24.67 16.04
N GLU A 14 38.07 -23.48 15.46
CA GLU A 14 37.41 -23.37 14.17
C GLU A 14 38.24 -24.07 13.09
N VAL A 15 37.75 -25.16 12.59
CA VAL A 15 38.31 -25.81 11.39
C VAL A 15 37.90 -24.90 10.21
N LYS A 16 38.82 -24.10 9.70
CA LYS A 16 38.67 -23.39 8.42
C LYS A 16 38.65 -24.44 7.32
N THR A 17 37.45 -24.85 6.90
CA THR A 17 37.27 -25.60 5.67
C THR A 17 37.73 -24.75 4.50
N GLN A 18 38.84 -25.12 3.88
CA GLN A 18 39.26 -24.57 2.60
C GLN A 18 38.11 -24.84 1.61
N LYS A 19 37.57 -23.77 1.02
CA LYS A 19 36.62 -23.90 -0.10
C LYS A 19 37.39 -24.48 -1.27
N GLU A 20 37.29 -25.79 -1.47
CA GLU A 20 37.70 -26.39 -2.75
C GLU A 20 36.90 -25.68 -3.86
N THR A 21 37.59 -25.06 -4.79
CA THR A 21 36.99 -24.46 -5.97
C THR A 21 36.51 -25.56 -6.88
N CYS A 22 35.20 -25.56 -7.21
CA CYS A 22 34.65 -26.52 -8.14
C CYS A 22 35.35 -26.45 -9.50
N GLY A 23 35.80 -27.60 -10.00
CA GLY A 23 36.46 -27.69 -11.28
C GLY A 23 35.55 -27.53 -12.50
N TRP A 24 34.21 -27.45 -12.30
CA TRP A 24 33.28 -27.26 -13.40
C TRP A 24 33.38 -25.85 -13.98
N TYR A 25 33.57 -25.77 -15.29
CA TYR A 25 33.49 -24.50 -16.02
C TYR A 25 33.14 -24.76 -17.49
N ILE A 26 32.52 -23.74 -18.08
CA ILE A 26 32.25 -23.66 -19.51
C ILE A 26 32.86 -22.35 -20.05
N HIS A 27 33.63 -22.50 -21.13
CA HIS A 27 34.13 -21.33 -21.87
C HIS A 27 33.52 -21.35 -23.26
N ALA A 28 32.73 -20.33 -23.55
CA ALA A 28 32.15 -20.08 -24.86
C ALA A 28 32.65 -18.79 -25.42
N SER A 29 32.97 -18.76 -26.70
CA SER A 29 33.35 -17.55 -27.41
C SER A 29 32.82 -17.57 -28.83
N ARG A 30 32.69 -16.38 -29.43
CA ARG A 30 32.39 -16.20 -30.84
C ARG A 30 33.60 -15.61 -31.54
N SER A 31 33.79 -15.95 -32.79
CA SER A 31 34.93 -15.47 -33.58
C SER A 31 34.74 -14.01 -34.04
N ASN A 32 33.48 -13.60 -34.32
CA ASN A 32 33.08 -12.25 -34.67
C ASN A 32 31.82 -11.85 -33.92
N PRO A 33 31.51 -10.55 -33.73
CA PRO A 33 30.27 -10.09 -33.06
C PRO A 33 29.00 -10.66 -33.67
N GLU A 34 28.97 -11.00 -34.94
CA GLU A 34 27.82 -11.51 -35.69
C GLU A 34 27.77 -13.04 -35.81
N SER A 35 28.83 -13.75 -35.35
CA SER A 35 28.90 -15.20 -35.43
C SER A 35 28.22 -15.87 -34.23
N ASP A 36 27.84 -17.14 -34.41
CA ASP A 36 27.29 -17.97 -33.33
C ASP A 36 28.28 -18.19 -32.18
N TRP A 37 27.77 -18.50 -31.02
CA TRP A 37 28.55 -18.85 -29.85
C TRP A 37 29.00 -20.30 -29.93
N PHE A 38 30.32 -20.54 -29.81
CA PHE A 38 30.92 -21.88 -29.78
C PHE A 38 31.45 -22.19 -28.39
N ILE A 39 31.14 -23.37 -27.88
CA ILE A 39 31.73 -23.89 -26.65
C ILE A 39 33.17 -24.30 -26.99
N ARG A 40 34.17 -23.60 -26.45
CA ARG A 40 35.60 -23.88 -26.68
C ARG A 40 36.12 -24.89 -25.68
N THR A 41 35.69 -24.79 -24.43
CA THR A 41 36.14 -25.71 -23.38
C THR A 41 35.00 -25.99 -22.42
N LEU A 42 34.82 -27.24 -22.06
CA LEU A 42 33.82 -27.69 -21.09
C LEU A 42 34.47 -28.69 -20.14
N ASN A 43 34.52 -28.37 -18.84
CA ASN A 43 34.80 -29.36 -17.81
C ASN A 43 33.49 -29.76 -17.14
N GLN A 44 33.05 -30.99 -17.36
CA GLN A 44 31.78 -31.49 -16.88
C GLN A 44 31.80 -31.93 -15.41
N THR A 45 33.00 -32.12 -14.83
CA THR A 45 33.14 -32.63 -13.47
C THR A 45 32.74 -31.55 -12.44
N HIS A 46 31.63 -31.84 -11.76
CA HIS A 46 31.07 -30.95 -10.74
C HIS A 46 31.38 -31.52 -9.35
N THR A 47 32.22 -30.81 -8.58
CA THR A 47 32.63 -31.21 -7.22
C THR A 47 32.00 -30.36 -6.11
N CYS A 48 31.32 -29.26 -6.43
CA CYS A 48 30.69 -28.43 -5.43
C CYS A 48 29.32 -28.96 -4.98
N LEU A 49 29.01 -28.73 -3.71
CA LEU A 49 27.69 -29.03 -3.17
C LEU A 49 26.61 -28.21 -3.88
N GLN A 50 25.53 -28.86 -4.31
CA GLN A 50 24.38 -28.20 -4.89
C GLN A 50 23.81 -27.21 -3.90
N THR A 51 23.99 -25.89 -4.15
CA THR A 51 23.35 -24.87 -3.34
C THR A 51 22.00 -24.52 -3.96
N ARG A 52 20.93 -24.76 -3.24
CA ARG A 52 19.57 -24.36 -3.66
C ARG A 52 19.34 -22.82 -3.59
N LYS A 53 20.34 -22.06 -3.08
CA LYS A 53 20.29 -20.59 -2.99
C LYS A 53 20.98 -19.97 -4.20
N LEU A 54 20.22 -19.45 -5.15
CA LEU A 54 20.74 -18.76 -6.31
C LEU A 54 20.78 -17.24 -6.05
N ARG A 55 21.97 -16.62 -6.24
CA ARG A 55 22.12 -15.16 -6.16
C ARG A 55 21.33 -14.46 -7.29
N ALA A 56 21.27 -15.07 -8.45
CA ALA A 56 20.52 -14.58 -9.61
C ALA A 56 18.99 -14.56 -9.38
N CYS A 57 18.45 -15.30 -8.41
CA CYS A 57 17.05 -15.24 -8.05
C CYS A 57 16.76 -13.98 -7.24
N THR A 58 16.60 -12.86 -7.94
CA THR A 58 16.27 -11.55 -7.37
C THR A 58 14.76 -11.42 -7.09
N ALA A 59 14.37 -10.46 -6.25
CA ALA A 59 12.96 -10.15 -6.00
C ALA A 59 12.22 -9.77 -7.30
N SER A 60 12.88 -9.06 -8.22
CA SER A 60 12.32 -8.70 -9.52
C SER A 60 12.04 -9.91 -10.41
N LEU A 61 12.95 -10.90 -10.42
CA LEU A 61 12.71 -12.14 -11.16
C LEU A 61 11.55 -12.94 -10.54
N ILE A 62 11.50 -13.02 -9.22
CA ILE A 62 10.39 -13.69 -8.50
C ILE A 62 9.07 -12.97 -8.83
N CYS A 63 9.02 -11.65 -8.75
CA CYS A 63 7.86 -10.82 -9.07
C CYS A 63 7.29 -11.19 -10.46
N LYS A 64 8.12 -11.18 -11.50
CA LYS A 64 7.70 -11.55 -12.86
C LYS A 64 7.12 -12.97 -13.00
N LYS A 65 7.51 -13.89 -12.11
CA LYS A 65 7.06 -15.28 -12.15
C LYS A 65 5.84 -15.57 -11.29
N ILE A 66 5.45 -14.63 -10.41
CA ILE A 66 4.29 -14.81 -9.53
C ILE A 66 3.12 -13.89 -9.90
N ILE A 67 3.27 -13.04 -10.93
CA ILE A 67 2.23 -12.07 -11.33
C ILE A 67 0.88 -12.78 -11.46
N ASP A 68 0.77 -13.78 -12.33
CA ASP A 68 -0.49 -14.49 -12.58
C ASP A 68 -1.10 -15.12 -11.31
N GLN A 69 -0.25 -15.55 -10.37
CA GLN A 69 -0.70 -16.17 -9.11
C GLN A 69 -1.22 -15.13 -8.12
N VAL A 70 -0.56 -13.97 -8.05
CA VAL A 70 -0.96 -12.90 -7.13
C VAL A 70 -2.15 -12.13 -7.69
N GLU A 71 -2.28 -12.00 -9.00
CA GLU A 71 -3.49 -11.47 -9.65
C GLU A 71 -4.71 -12.37 -9.40
N ALA A 72 -4.53 -13.70 -9.49
CA ALA A 72 -5.60 -14.65 -9.21
C ALA A 72 -5.98 -14.70 -7.71
N ASP A 73 -5.01 -14.56 -6.81
CA ASP A 73 -5.20 -14.51 -5.35
C ASP A 73 -4.28 -13.48 -4.70
N PRO A 74 -4.71 -12.21 -4.56
CA PRO A 74 -3.93 -11.16 -3.89
C PRO A 74 -3.60 -11.46 -2.43
N LYS A 75 -4.35 -12.38 -1.78
CA LYS A 75 -4.14 -12.78 -0.39
C LYS A 75 -3.23 -13.99 -0.23
N ILE A 76 -2.70 -14.56 -1.33
CA ILE A 76 -1.82 -15.73 -1.31
C ILE A 76 -0.74 -15.60 -0.22
N PRO A 77 -0.57 -16.60 0.68
CA PRO A 77 0.43 -16.56 1.73
C PRO A 77 1.86 -16.58 1.16
N LEU A 78 2.77 -15.83 1.78
CA LEU A 78 4.18 -15.81 1.36
C LEU A 78 4.84 -17.20 1.33
N ARG A 79 4.45 -18.09 2.25
CA ARG A 79 4.93 -19.48 2.28
C ARG A 79 4.48 -20.26 1.05
N ALA A 80 3.25 -20.07 0.60
CA ALA A 80 2.75 -20.76 -0.60
C ALA A 80 3.56 -20.36 -1.85
N ILE A 81 3.95 -19.08 -1.97
CA ILE A 81 4.84 -18.62 -3.04
C ILE A 81 6.23 -19.26 -2.90
N GLN A 82 6.78 -19.32 -1.69
CA GLN A 82 8.07 -19.95 -1.42
C GLN A 82 8.08 -21.43 -1.81
N ASP A 83 7.04 -22.16 -1.39
CA ASP A 83 6.88 -23.59 -1.66
C ASP A 83 6.67 -23.84 -3.15
N HIS A 84 5.92 -22.99 -3.84
CA HIS A 84 5.76 -23.05 -5.29
C HIS A 84 7.11 -22.93 -6.01
N PHE A 85 7.92 -21.94 -5.64
CA PHE A 85 9.26 -21.76 -6.22
C PHE A 85 10.17 -22.96 -5.95
N GLN A 86 10.11 -23.52 -4.75
CA GLN A 86 10.91 -24.68 -4.41
C GLN A 86 10.48 -25.92 -5.19
N LYS A 87 9.17 -26.11 -5.39
CA LYS A 87 8.62 -27.25 -6.16
C LYS A 87 8.87 -27.11 -7.65
N THR A 88 8.60 -25.94 -8.22
CA THR A 88 8.63 -25.71 -9.67
C THR A 88 10.04 -25.51 -10.20
N TYR A 89 10.86 -24.72 -9.48
CA TYR A 89 12.20 -24.34 -9.95
C TYR A 89 13.33 -24.98 -9.14
N GLN A 90 13.01 -25.77 -8.10
CA GLN A 90 13.97 -26.39 -7.17
C GLN A 90 14.92 -25.38 -6.51
N VAL A 91 14.48 -24.11 -6.37
CA VAL A 91 15.26 -22.99 -5.84
C VAL A 91 14.73 -22.57 -4.48
N GLY A 92 15.60 -22.55 -3.49
CA GLY A 92 15.29 -22.01 -2.17
C GLY A 92 15.40 -20.50 -2.18
N ILE A 93 14.29 -19.81 -1.91
CA ILE A 93 14.22 -18.35 -1.78
C ILE A 93 13.93 -17.94 -0.33
N SER A 94 14.49 -16.82 0.12
CA SER A 94 14.20 -16.33 1.45
C SER A 94 12.83 -15.65 1.52
N MET A 95 12.18 -15.70 2.67
CA MET A 95 10.89 -15.02 2.91
C MET A 95 10.95 -13.53 2.61
N ASP A 96 12.07 -12.89 2.93
CA ASP A 96 12.31 -11.48 2.64
C ASP A 96 12.31 -11.16 1.11
N LYS A 97 12.88 -12.06 0.29
CA LYS A 97 12.80 -11.92 -1.18
C LYS A 97 11.38 -12.12 -1.68
N VAL A 98 10.64 -13.09 -1.12
CA VAL A 98 9.23 -13.32 -1.46
C VAL A 98 8.36 -12.12 -1.09
N PHE A 99 8.56 -11.58 0.10
CA PHE A 99 7.86 -10.38 0.57
C PHE A 99 8.09 -9.20 -0.37
N ARG A 100 9.36 -8.91 -0.69
CA ARG A 100 9.70 -7.83 -1.63
C ARG A 100 9.13 -8.07 -3.03
N ALA A 101 9.14 -9.30 -3.52
CA ALA A 101 8.57 -9.64 -4.82
C ALA A 101 7.05 -9.42 -4.84
N LYS A 102 6.34 -9.85 -3.79
CA LYS A 102 4.89 -9.64 -3.67
C LYS A 102 4.54 -8.15 -3.50
N ASP A 103 5.36 -7.37 -2.79
CA ASP A 103 5.17 -5.93 -2.65
C ASP A 103 5.41 -5.19 -3.98
N MET A 104 6.43 -5.61 -4.76
CA MET A 104 6.68 -5.07 -6.10
C MET A 104 5.52 -5.35 -7.05
N GLU A 105 4.99 -6.58 -7.02
CA GLU A 105 3.84 -6.97 -7.84
C GLU A 105 2.60 -6.15 -7.45
N ARG A 106 2.29 -6.05 -6.16
CA ARG A 106 1.19 -5.23 -5.66
C ARG A 106 1.28 -3.77 -6.13
N LYS A 107 2.47 -3.17 -6.11
CA LYS A 107 2.71 -1.83 -6.64
C LYS A 107 2.52 -1.75 -8.15
N HIS A 108 2.80 -2.84 -8.86
CA HIS A 108 2.60 -2.91 -10.31
C HIS A 108 1.11 -2.96 -10.69
N VAL A 109 0.32 -3.74 -9.97
CA VAL A 109 -1.13 -3.93 -10.21
C VAL A 109 -1.97 -2.77 -9.66
N THR A 110 -1.70 -2.34 -8.42
CA THR A 110 -2.49 -1.29 -7.75
C THR A 110 -1.91 0.12 -7.92
N GLY A 111 -0.76 0.26 -8.57
CA GLY A 111 -0.02 1.52 -8.69
C GLY A 111 0.82 1.86 -7.45
N ASP A 112 1.65 2.87 -7.60
CA ASP A 112 2.41 3.43 -6.48
C ASP A 112 1.47 4.34 -5.68
N TYR A 113 1.10 3.91 -4.47
CA TYR A 113 0.24 4.68 -3.58
C TYR A 113 0.76 6.12 -3.34
N THR A 114 2.07 6.32 -3.37
CA THR A 114 2.66 7.64 -3.21
C THR A 114 2.32 8.54 -4.39
N LYS A 115 2.37 8.00 -5.61
CA LYS A 115 2.03 8.73 -6.84
C LYS A 115 0.55 9.11 -6.92
N GLN A 116 -0.34 8.36 -6.27
CA GLN A 116 -1.77 8.72 -6.22
C GLN A 116 -1.99 10.09 -5.54
N PHE A 117 -1.18 10.41 -4.52
CA PHE A 117 -1.27 11.73 -3.86
C PHE A 117 -0.74 12.86 -4.73
N GLU A 118 0.19 12.58 -5.64
CA GLU A 118 0.69 13.59 -6.60
C GLU A 118 -0.41 14.05 -7.56
N LEU A 119 -1.31 13.13 -7.95
CA LEU A 119 -2.44 13.39 -8.86
C LEU A 119 -3.71 13.89 -8.15
N LEU A 120 -3.69 14.04 -6.83
CA LEU A 120 -4.89 14.35 -6.07
C LEU A 120 -5.51 15.71 -6.42
N ARG A 121 -4.68 16.70 -6.77
CA ARG A 121 -5.15 18.02 -7.22
C ARG A 121 -5.80 17.95 -8.60
N ASP A 122 -5.21 17.20 -9.52
CA ASP A 122 -5.74 17.01 -10.86
C ASP A 122 -7.09 16.28 -10.79
N TYR A 123 -7.19 15.26 -9.94
CA TYR A 123 -8.45 14.58 -9.65
C TYR A 123 -9.52 15.54 -9.09
N ALA A 124 -9.16 16.42 -8.16
CA ALA A 124 -10.08 17.41 -7.61
C ALA A 124 -10.58 18.38 -8.69
N LEU A 125 -9.70 18.87 -9.56
CA LEU A 125 -10.05 19.74 -10.68
C LEU A 125 -10.96 19.02 -11.69
N GLU A 126 -10.70 17.77 -12.00
CA GLU A 126 -11.54 16.97 -12.89
C GLU A 126 -12.93 16.73 -12.30
N LEU A 127 -13.04 16.45 -11.00
CA LEU A 127 -14.32 16.34 -10.32
C LEU A 127 -15.15 17.62 -10.43
N GLN A 128 -14.51 18.79 -10.25
CA GLN A 128 -15.18 20.09 -10.33
C GLN A 128 -15.55 20.45 -11.78
N ALA A 129 -14.72 20.09 -12.75
CA ALA A 129 -14.97 20.35 -14.16
C ALA A 129 -16.15 19.51 -14.70
N THR A 130 -16.20 18.24 -14.28
CA THR A 130 -17.26 17.31 -14.75
C THR A 130 -18.55 17.41 -13.95
N ASN A 131 -18.51 17.93 -12.71
CA ASN A 131 -19.67 18.10 -11.83
C ASN A 131 -19.71 19.54 -11.31
N PRO A 132 -20.37 20.47 -12.00
CA PRO A 132 -20.47 21.86 -11.58
C PRO A 132 -20.99 22.01 -10.15
N ASP A 133 -20.54 23.02 -9.45
CA ASP A 133 -20.85 23.34 -8.04
C ASP A 133 -20.35 22.30 -7.01
N THR A 134 -19.45 21.40 -7.44
CA THR A 134 -18.78 20.46 -6.56
C THR A 134 -17.78 21.15 -5.65
N THR A 135 -17.87 20.89 -4.36
CA THR A 135 -16.89 21.34 -3.37
C THR A 135 -15.85 20.23 -3.14
N VAL A 136 -14.58 20.56 -3.38
CA VAL A 136 -13.44 19.73 -2.99
C VAL A 136 -12.48 20.59 -2.16
N LYS A 137 -12.22 20.20 -0.91
CA LYS A 137 -11.25 20.86 -0.03
C LYS A 137 -10.14 19.88 0.33
N ILE A 138 -8.91 20.24 0.03
CA ILE A 138 -7.72 19.44 0.40
C ILE A 138 -6.94 20.23 1.44
N ASP A 139 -6.73 19.62 2.61
CA ASP A 139 -5.88 20.15 3.67
C ASP A 139 -4.54 19.43 3.68
N VAL A 140 -3.48 20.20 3.77
CA VAL A 140 -2.10 19.73 3.73
C VAL A 140 -1.27 20.37 4.84
N CYS A 141 -0.32 19.62 5.40
CA CYS A 141 0.63 20.16 6.36
C CYS A 141 2.04 20.30 5.72
N PRO A 142 2.89 21.15 6.28
CA PRO A 142 4.29 21.22 5.89
C PRO A 142 4.94 19.83 6.04
N ASN A 143 5.84 19.50 5.14
CA ASN A 143 6.67 18.31 5.32
C ASN A 143 7.56 18.51 6.56
N GLY A 144 7.82 17.44 7.32
CA GLY A 144 8.71 17.48 8.48
C GLY A 144 10.14 17.95 8.18
N ASN A 145 10.55 17.99 6.92
CA ASN A 145 11.78 18.63 6.47
C ASN A 145 11.49 20.07 5.98
N PRO A 146 11.97 21.12 6.70
CA PRO A 146 11.73 22.51 6.31
C PRO A 146 12.29 22.89 4.93
N ALA A 147 13.33 22.18 4.47
CA ALA A 147 13.94 22.43 3.15
C ALA A 147 13.17 21.76 1.98
N SER A 148 12.17 20.93 2.28
CA SER A 148 11.39 20.27 1.24
C SER A 148 10.25 21.18 0.75
N PRO A 149 10.11 21.41 -0.55
CA PRO A 149 8.98 22.15 -1.10
C PRO A 149 7.68 21.33 -1.08
N THR A 150 7.76 20.04 -0.75
CA THR A 150 6.60 19.13 -0.75
C THR A 150 5.72 19.35 0.47
N ARG A 151 4.41 19.19 0.28
CA ARG A 151 3.40 19.20 1.33
C ARG A 151 2.95 17.79 1.61
N GLN A 152 2.64 17.48 2.85
CA GLN A 152 2.07 16.20 3.23
C GLN A 152 0.54 16.30 3.21
N PHE A 153 -0.11 15.35 2.54
CA PHE A 153 -1.58 15.23 2.58
C PHE A 153 -2.05 14.97 4.00
N ARG A 154 -3.09 15.68 4.40
CA ARG A 154 -3.71 15.52 5.70
C ARG A 154 -5.13 14.98 5.58
N ARG A 155 -6.00 15.69 4.83
CA ARG A 155 -7.40 15.30 4.65
C ARG A 155 -8.00 15.91 3.38
N ILE A 156 -9.07 15.29 2.91
CA ILE A 156 -9.86 15.77 1.79
C ILE A 156 -11.35 15.69 2.12
N TYR A 157 -12.09 16.71 1.72
CA TYR A 157 -13.54 16.76 1.76
C TYR A 157 -14.08 16.84 0.35
N VAL A 158 -15.17 16.11 0.07
CA VAL A 158 -15.86 16.10 -1.23
C VAL A 158 -17.37 16.15 -1.01
N CYS A 159 -18.02 17.13 -1.67
CA CYS A 159 -19.47 17.21 -1.80
C CYS A 159 -19.80 17.50 -3.27
N LEU A 160 -20.39 16.53 -3.95
CA LEU A 160 -20.71 16.69 -5.37
C LEU A 160 -21.88 17.64 -5.59
N GLY A 161 -21.71 18.60 -6.50
CA GLY A 161 -22.72 19.62 -6.80
C GLY A 161 -24.10 19.05 -7.13
N PRO A 162 -24.24 18.06 -8.02
CA PRO A 162 -25.53 17.41 -8.30
C PRO A 162 -26.19 16.81 -7.05
N LEU A 163 -25.40 16.16 -6.16
CA LEU A 163 -25.94 15.58 -4.91
C LEU A 163 -26.40 16.68 -3.94
N LYS A 164 -25.61 17.75 -3.79
CA LYS A 164 -25.96 18.91 -2.99
C LYS A 164 -27.26 19.56 -3.46
N LYS A 165 -27.41 19.79 -4.77
CA LYS A 165 -28.63 20.34 -5.37
C LYS A 165 -29.84 19.42 -5.17
N GLY A 166 -29.66 18.13 -5.42
CA GLY A 166 -30.73 17.15 -5.22
C GLY A 166 -31.19 17.07 -3.77
N PHE A 167 -30.26 17.11 -2.82
CA PHE A 167 -30.58 17.14 -1.39
C PHE A 167 -31.42 18.35 -1.02
N LYS A 168 -31.00 19.56 -1.40
CA LYS A 168 -31.76 20.80 -1.12
C LYS A 168 -33.12 20.86 -1.77
N ALA A 169 -33.32 20.22 -2.94
CA ALA A 169 -34.56 20.31 -3.70
C ALA A 169 -35.63 19.30 -3.28
N CYS A 170 -35.25 18.10 -2.88
CA CYS A 170 -36.18 16.97 -2.83
C CYS A 170 -36.10 16.13 -1.54
N LEU A 171 -35.18 16.42 -0.63
CA LEU A 171 -34.89 15.53 0.51
C LEU A 171 -35.41 16.13 1.83
N ARG A 172 -35.48 15.22 2.81
CA ARG A 172 -35.84 15.58 4.18
C ARG A 172 -34.68 16.31 4.83
N ASP A 173 -34.99 17.27 5.70
CA ASP A 173 -34.00 18.02 6.49
C ASP A 173 -33.39 17.15 7.60
N LEU A 174 -32.96 15.95 7.22
CA LEU A 174 -32.37 14.93 8.09
C LEU A 174 -31.04 14.45 7.52
N VAL A 175 -29.96 14.61 8.30
CA VAL A 175 -28.62 14.22 7.95
C VAL A 175 -28.06 13.21 8.96
N GLY A 176 -27.76 12.01 8.51
CA GLY A 176 -27.01 11.02 9.28
C GLY A 176 -25.50 11.27 9.14
N LEU A 177 -24.79 11.21 10.24
CA LEU A 177 -23.33 11.36 10.32
C LEU A 177 -22.73 10.08 10.86
N ASP A 178 -21.72 9.55 10.17
CA ASP A 178 -21.02 8.32 10.56
C ASP A 178 -19.55 8.36 10.19
N GLY A 179 -18.72 7.64 10.95
CA GLY A 179 -17.29 7.49 10.71
C GLY A 179 -16.90 6.03 10.53
N ALA A 180 -16.12 5.71 9.52
CA ALA A 180 -15.66 4.37 9.24
C ALA A 180 -14.15 4.27 9.10
N PHE A 181 -13.54 3.23 9.69
CA PHE A 181 -12.11 2.98 9.58
C PHE A 181 -11.71 2.53 8.17
N MET A 182 -10.69 3.17 7.62
CA MET A 182 -10.03 2.72 6.41
C MET A 182 -8.91 1.72 6.74
N LYS A 183 -8.99 0.54 6.15
CA LYS A 183 -7.93 -0.47 6.22
C LYS A 183 -7.08 -0.36 4.95
N GLY A 184 -5.76 -0.26 5.10
CA GLY A 184 -4.87 -0.19 3.95
C GLY A 184 -3.47 0.28 4.31
N PRO A 185 -2.66 0.63 3.30
CA PRO A 185 -1.29 1.13 3.49
C PRO A 185 -1.24 2.46 4.25
N PHE A 186 -2.30 3.26 4.12
CA PHE A 186 -2.46 4.53 4.82
C PHE A 186 -3.73 4.41 5.68
N PRO A 187 -3.59 4.07 6.96
CA PRO A 187 -4.71 4.04 7.86
C PRO A 187 -5.29 5.46 8.04
N GLY A 188 -6.59 5.54 8.14
CA GLY A 188 -7.32 6.78 8.31
C GLY A 188 -8.78 6.47 8.53
N GLN A 189 -9.62 7.47 8.42
CA GLN A 189 -11.07 7.32 8.55
C GLN A 189 -11.80 8.05 7.45
N VAL A 190 -12.97 7.54 7.08
CA VAL A 190 -13.93 8.21 6.22
C VAL A 190 -15.05 8.73 7.10
N LEU A 191 -15.23 10.05 7.13
CA LEU A 191 -16.40 10.69 7.70
C LEU A 191 -17.42 10.85 6.58
N THR A 192 -18.70 10.57 6.85
CA THR A 192 -19.76 10.62 5.87
C THR A 192 -20.96 11.41 6.39
N ALA A 193 -21.60 12.14 5.47
CA ALA A 193 -22.92 12.71 5.68
C ALA A 193 -23.87 12.09 4.66
N VAL A 194 -24.98 11.56 5.14
CA VAL A 194 -26.01 10.92 4.31
C VAL A 194 -27.39 11.51 4.63
N GLY A 195 -28.18 11.73 3.59
CA GLY A 195 -29.60 12.07 3.73
C GLY A 195 -30.50 10.86 3.50
N LEU A 196 -31.79 11.07 3.58
CA LEU A 196 -32.82 10.11 3.16
C LEU A 196 -33.62 10.69 2.00
N ASP A 197 -33.76 9.89 0.95
CA ASP A 197 -34.68 10.22 -0.16
C ASP A 197 -36.14 10.04 0.24
N SER A 198 -37.06 10.38 -0.66
CA SER A 198 -38.51 10.27 -0.44
C SER A 198 -38.96 8.82 -0.23
N ASN A 199 -38.19 7.83 -0.69
CA ASN A 199 -38.46 6.40 -0.55
C ASN A 199 -37.74 5.75 0.64
N ASN A 200 -37.14 6.55 1.54
CA ASN A 200 -36.27 6.12 2.65
C ASN A 200 -34.95 5.45 2.20
N GLY A 201 -34.52 5.67 0.96
CA GLY A 201 -33.21 5.24 0.50
C GLY A 201 -32.10 6.13 1.04
N ILE A 202 -30.92 5.55 1.29
CA ILE A 202 -29.74 6.28 1.73
C ILE A 202 -29.24 7.14 0.57
N TYR A 203 -29.13 8.44 0.82
CA TYR A 203 -28.65 9.43 -0.14
C TYR A 203 -27.27 9.93 0.30
N PRO A 204 -26.16 9.55 -0.39
CA PRO A 204 -24.85 10.06 -0.04
C PRO A 204 -24.76 11.55 -0.36
N LEU A 205 -24.41 12.37 0.62
CA LEU A 205 -24.34 13.81 0.47
C LEU A 205 -22.89 14.30 0.35
N ALA A 206 -22.08 13.98 1.34
CA ALA A 206 -20.68 14.38 1.39
C ALA A 206 -19.84 13.33 2.13
N TYR A 207 -18.55 13.34 1.84
CA TYR A 207 -17.59 12.52 2.60
C TYR A 207 -16.27 13.26 2.77
N ALA A 208 -15.52 12.85 3.80
CA ALA A 208 -14.15 13.26 3.98
C ALA A 208 -13.26 12.06 4.34
N ILE A 209 -12.04 12.07 3.81
CA ILE A 209 -10.98 11.19 4.27
C ILE A 209 -10.09 12.00 5.21
N VAL A 210 -9.95 11.53 6.45
CA VAL A 210 -9.23 12.21 7.51
C VAL A 210 -8.20 11.29 8.17
N GLU A 211 -7.24 11.88 8.86
CA GLU A 211 -6.19 11.17 9.56
C GLU A 211 -6.70 10.30 10.71
N SER A 212 -7.72 10.76 11.42
CA SER A 212 -8.34 10.06 12.53
C SER A 212 -9.69 10.69 12.87
N GLU A 213 -10.57 9.92 13.49
CA GLU A 213 -11.84 10.41 14.03
C GLU A 213 -11.62 11.08 15.38
N ASN A 214 -11.69 12.40 15.38
CA ASN A 214 -11.54 13.22 16.56
C ASN A 214 -12.34 14.53 16.38
N THR A 215 -12.44 15.29 17.46
CA THR A 215 -13.18 16.58 17.46
C THR A 215 -12.70 17.54 16.37
N ALA A 216 -11.38 17.60 16.09
CA ALA A 216 -10.84 18.53 15.08
C ALA A 216 -11.20 18.09 13.65
N SER A 217 -11.22 16.77 13.38
CA SER A 217 -11.62 16.23 12.09
C SER A 217 -13.11 16.41 11.84
N TRP A 218 -13.95 16.10 12.85
CA TRP A 218 -15.39 16.34 12.79
C TRP A 218 -15.74 17.81 12.64
N LYS A 219 -15.10 18.70 13.41
CA LYS A 219 -15.29 20.14 13.28
C LYS A 219 -15.00 20.63 11.86
N TRP A 220 -13.86 20.24 11.31
CA TRP A 220 -13.48 20.61 9.94
C TRP A 220 -14.45 20.04 8.88
N PHE A 221 -14.92 18.80 9.05
CA PHE A 221 -15.91 18.21 8.17
C PHE A 221 -17.25 18.95 8.22
N LEU A 222 -17.76 19.23 9.43
CA LEU A 222 -19.04 19.89 9.64
C LEU A 222 -19.03 21.37 9.21
N GLU A 223 -17.90 22.07 9.35
CA GLU A 223 -17.74 23.42 8.82
C GLU A 223 -17.91 23.43 7.29
N ASN A 224 -17.23 22.54 6.56
CA ASN A 224 -17.38 22.45 5.10
C ASN A 224 -18.79 22.01 4.69
N LEU A 225 -19.38 21.07 5.39
CA LEU A 225 -20.75 20.61 5.15
C LEU A 225 -21.76 21.73 5.42
N GLY A 226 -21.54 22.51 6.48
CA GLY A 226 -22.36 23.66 6.83
C GLY A 226 -22.34 24.74 5.75
N ASP A 227 -21.17 25.02 5.19
CA ASP A 227 -21.03 25.95 4.06
C ASP A 227 -21.79 25.43 2.82
N ASP A 228 -21.67 24.14 2.49
CA ASP A 228 -22.35 23.52 1.35
C ASP A 228 -23.87 23.49 1.49
N LEU A 229 -24.37 23.26 2.70
CA LEU A 229 -25.80 23.24 3.00
C LEU A 229 -26.36 24.64 3.33
N GLU A 230 -25.49 25.66 3.39
CA GLU A 230 -25.87 27.06 3.76
C GLU A 230 -26.55 27.09 5.14
N LEU A 231 -25.98 26.34 6.10
CA LEU A 231 -26.55 26.24 7.44
C LEU A 231 -26.45 27.59 8.17
N GLY A 232 -27.58 28.24 8.36
CA GLY A 232 -27.70 29.41 9.22
C GLY A 232 -28.13 29.04 10.63
N SER A 233 -28.14 30.04 11.53
CA SER A 233 -28.59 29.86 12.93
C SER A 233 -30.03 29.36 13.08
N ASN A 234 -30.84 29.47 12.03
CA ASN A 234 -32.26 29.06 11.99
C ASN A 234 -32.52 27.94 10.97
N SER A 235 -31.53 27.14 10.65
CA SER A 235 -31.73 26.00 9.77
C SER A 235 -32.55 24.89 10.46
N ASN A 236 -33.49 24.29 9.72
CA ASN A 236 -34.38 23.25 10.24
C ASN A 236 -33.74 21.82 10.17
N TYR A 237 -32.46 21.72 9.86
CA TYR A 237 -31.81 20.42 9.72
C TYR A 237 -31.68 19.68 11.05
N THR A 238 -32.02 18.39 11.03
CA THR A 238 -31.81 17.46 12.14
C THR A 238 -30.61 16.57 11.83
N PHE A 239 -29.64 16.54 12.73
CA PHE A 239 -28.47 15.67 12.62
C PHE A 239 -28.61 14.46 13.52
N ILE A 240 -28.30 13.28 13.00
CA ILE A 240 -28.25 12.02 13.73
C ILE A 240 -26.83 11.45 13.64
N SER A 241 -26.23 11.12 14.76
CA SER A 241 -24.96 10.41 14.83
C SER A 241 -25.03 9.33 15.91
N ASP A 242 -24.16 8.34 15.81
CA ASP A 242 -23.97 7.38 16.90
C ASP A 242 -23.33 8.09 18.13
N ARG A 243 -23.52 7.47 19.30
CA ARG A 243 -22.92 7.95 20.54
C ARG A 243 -21.48 7.42 20.68
N GLN A 244 -20.60 7.73 19.77
CA GLN A 244 -19.19 7.41 20.01
C GLN A 244 -18.67 8.28 21.17
N LYS A 245 -18.11 7.60 22.18
CA LYS A 245 -17.35 8.30 23.23
C LYS A 245 -16.08 8.81 22.57
N VAL A 246 -16.01 10.12 22.36
CA VAL A 246 -14.76 10.81 21.98
C VAL A 246 -13.86 10.74 23.21
N ASN A 247 -12.80 9.91 23.16
CA ASN A 247 -11.73 9.89 24.17
C ASN A 247 -10.76 11.03 23.90
#